data_c6e0ab57057729a00c9b2ce9affbfca8
#
_entry.id   c6e0ab57057729a00c9b2ce9affbfca8
#
_cell.length_a   1.000
_cell.length_b   1.000
_cell.length_c   1.000
_cell.angle_alpha   90.00
_cell.angle_beta   90.00
_cell.angle_gamma   90.00
#
_symmetry.space_group_name_H-M   'P 1'
#
loop_
_entity.id
_entity.type
_entity.pdbx_description
1 polymer ?
#
loop_
_entity_poly.entity_id
_entity_poly.type
_entity_poly.pdbx_seq_one_letter_code
_entity_poly.pdbx_strand_id
1 'polypeptide(L)'
;MKKFLALILALVMALSLVACGNNATPPETTDPDTPDVQPENPTTEAITNADDVADEMTSEDGKYEIAFVTDVGQLKDKSFNQGTFDGVKLYAANNGLSYKYYQPANGDQATDDDRYDAMKAAAEGGAKVIVAAGFMQATALTKAAAEFTDVKFVFVDRDSAVTTEDGTALKNVLGICFQEEQCGYLAGYAVVKEGYTKLGFTGGGGGDNPACCRYGYGFVQGASAAAAEMGVKVEMNYSWLYGASFSASTELQTMASGWYENGTEVIFACGGNMFQSVAAAAAANDGAVVGVDVDQSSQSETVITSAMKGLSASVQWACGKVYDGSFDEIGGTFVTLGAKDNAVGLPTATWSLTKWTVDDYNAMLAKMADGSLVVDNDYSKLDSTDSLTLNLVK
;
A
#
# COMPACT_ATOMS: atom_id res chain seq x y z
N MET A 1 5.82 -3.72 -26.29
CA MET A 1 5.17 -3.99 -25.02
C MET A 1 5.19 -2.84 -24.01
N LYS A 2 6.14 -1.87 -24.08
CA LYS A 2 6.23 -0.73 -23.13
C LYS A 2 5.22 0.42 -23.34
N LYS A 3 4.40 0.39 -24.37
CA LYS A 3 3.48 1.50 -24.72
C LYS A 3 2.00 1.25 -24.35
N PHE A 4 1.64 0.06 -23.90
CA PHE A 4 0.25 -0.30 -23.57
C PHE A 4 -0.11 -0.05 -22.10
N LEU A 5 0.84 -0.11 -21.18
CA LEU A 5 0.58 0.08 -19.75
C LEU A 5 0.22 1.53 -19.40
N ALA A 6 0.80 2.50 -20.10
CA ALA A 6 0.53 3.93 -19.88
C ALA A 6 -0.88 4.39 -20.35
N LEU A 7 -1.55 3.61 -21.20
CA LEU A 7 -2.83 4.00 -21.78
C LEU A 7 -4.02 3.65 -20.89
N ILE A 8 -3.89 2.67 -20.01
CA ILE A 8 -5.00 2.15 -19.19
C ILE A 8 -5.16 2.96 -17.90
N LEU A 9 -4.07 3.44 -17.29
CA LEU A 9 -4.15 4.33 -16.11
C LEU A 9 -4.63 5.75 -16.45
N ALA A 10 -4.42 6.21 -17.69
CA ALA A 10 -4.89 7.53 -18.14
C ALA A 10 -6.41 7.61 -18.36
N LEU A 11 -7.12 6.48 -18.49
CA LEU A 11 -8.56 6.46 -18.79
C LEU A 11 -9.44 6.70 -17.56
N VAL A 12 -8.91 6.48 -16.36
CA VAL A 12 -9.68 6.66 -15.10
C VAL A 12 -9.70 8.12 -14.64
N MET A 13 -8.76 8.98 -15.10
CA MET A 13 -8.68 10.39 -14.69
C MET A 13 -9.31 11.40 -15.67
N ALA A 14 -9.91 10.96 -16.80
CA ALA A 14 -10.41 11.88 -17.83
C ALA A 14 -11.90 12.25 -17.72
N LEU A 15 -12.62 11.86 -16.67
CA LEU A 15 -14.08 12.02 -16.56
C LEU A 15 -14.57 13.14 -15.62
N SER A 16 -13.73 14.05 -15.16
CA SER A 16 -14.14 15.08 -14.19
C SER A 16 -14.04 16.54 -14.67
N LEU A 17 -14.17 16.85 -15.95
CA LEU A 17 -14.29 18.26 -16.38
C LEU A 17 -15.12 18.37 -17.67
N VAL A 18 -16.45 18.50 -17.58
CA VAL A 18 -17.26 19.38 -18.42
C VAL A 18 -18.62 19.65 -17.76
N ALA A 19 -18.78 20.84 -17.24
CA ALA A 19 -20.10 21.44 -17.04
C ALA A 19 -20.04 22.92 -17.47
N CYS A 20 -21.03 23.30 -18.23
CA CYS A 20 -21.51 24.65 -18.60
C CYS A 20 -21.22 25.16 -20.00
N GLY A 21 -22.34 25.40 -20.71
CA GLY A 21 -22.42 26.40 -21.79
C GLY A 21 -23.43 26.15 -22.90
N ASN A 22 -24.64 26.54 -22.66
CA ASN A 22 -25.77 27.07 -23.47
C ASN A 22 -25.86 26.95 -25.03
N ASN A 23 -27.07 26.47 -25.43
CA ASN A 23 -28.00 26.91 -26.48
C ASN A 23 -27.59 26.99 -27.96
N ALA A 24 -28.28 26.16 -28.76
CA ALA A 24 -29.19 26.61 -29.84
C ALA A 24 -29.81 25.41 -30.60
N THR A 25 -31.11 25.30 -30.60
CA THR A 25 -31.96 24.46 -31.49
C THR A 25 -32.16 25.20 -32.82
N PRO A 26 -32.40 24.58 -34.01
CA PRO A 26 -33.65 24.04 -34.52
C PRO A 26 -33.53 22.95 -35.58
N PRO A 27 -34.61 22.47 -36.29
CA PRO A 27 -35.92 22.00 -35.86
C PRO A 27 -36.22 20.53 -36.29
N GLU A 28 -37.33 20.02 -35.77
CA GLU A 28 -37.96 18.72 -35.99
C GLU A 28 -38.22 18.30 -37.46
N THR A 29 -38.13 17.00 -37.73
CA THR A 29 -39.09 16.31 -38.58
C THR A 29 -39.48 14.99 -37.93
N THR A 30 -40.75 14.86 -37.64
CA THR A 30 -41.46 13.72 -37.07
C THR A 30 -41.63 12.60 -38.11
N ASP A 31 -41.44 11.36 -37.70
CA ASP A 31 -42.19 10.21 -38.19
C ASP A 31 -42.37 9.15 -37.08
N PRO A 32 -43.55 8.56 -36.91
CA PRO A 32 -43.96 7.86 -35.71
C PRO A 32 -43.83 6.33 -35.82
N ASP A 33 -43.80 5.70 -34.63
CA ASP A 33 -44.02 4.29 -34.34
C ASP A 33 -42.81 3.32 -34.49
N THR A 34 -41.96 3.32 -33.44
CA THR A 34 -41.52 2.06 -32.82
C THR A 34 -41.11 2.35 -31.38
N PRO A 35 -41.57 1.65 -30.34
CA PRO A 35 -41.06 1.82 -28.98
C PRO A 35 -39.70 1.15 -28.92
N ASP A 36 -38.65 1.97 -29.00
CA ASP A 36 -37.27 1.57 -28.67
C ASP A 36 -37.15 1.49 -27.15
N VAL A 37 -37.44 0.31 -26.61
CA VAL A 37 -37.12 -0.01 -25.21
C VAL A 37 -35.65 -0.37 -25.20
N GLN A 38 -34.80 0.65 -25.14
CA GLN A 38 -33.44 0.44 -24.67
C GLN A 38 -33.53 0.04 -23.17
N PRO A 39 -32.90 -1.07 -22.76
CA PRO A 39 -32.73 -1.34 -21.34
C PRO A 39 -31.87 -0.22 -20.77
N GLU A 40 -32.46 0.63 -19.92
CA GLU A 40 -31.71 1.53 -19.06
C GLU A 40 -30.82 0.65 -18.20
N ASN A 41 -29.55 0.56 -18.59
CA ASN A 41 -28.52 0.03 -17.73
C ASN A 41 -28.33 1.09 -16.64
N PRO A 42 -28.69 0.82 -15.37
CA PRO A 42 -28.43 1.79 -14.30
C PRO A 42 -26.92 1.95 -14.25
N THR A 43 -26.41 3.10 -14.66
CA THR A 43 -25.04 3.51 -14.37
C THR A 43 -24.95 3.75 -12.87
N THR A 44 -24.79 2.67 -12.12
CA THR A 44 -24.44 2.75 -10.71
C THR A 44 -23.05 3.39 -10.70
N GLU A 45 -22.92 4.58 -10.09
CA GLU A 45 -21.61 5.19 -9.92
C GLU A 45 -20.69 4.21 -9.21
N ALA A 46 -19.44 4.10 -9.67
CA ALA A 46 -18.48 3.17 -9.09
C ALA A 46 -18.24 3.53 -7.61
N ILE A 47 -18.30 2.53 -6.75
CA ILE A 47 -17.96 2.69 -5.33
C ILE A 47 -16.45 2.93 -5.25
N THR A 48 -16.07 4.06 -4.65
CA THR A 48 -14.66 4.48 -4.52
C THR A 48 -14.16 4.43 -3.08
N ASN A 49 -15.08 4.46 -2.10
CA ASN A 49 -14.73 4.36 -0.69
C ASN A 49 -15.00 2.93 -0.18
N ALA A 50 -13.96 2.26 0.28
CA ALA A 50 -14.07 0.89 0.79
C ALA A 50 -14.86 0.80 2.11
N ASP A 51 -15.01 1.90 2.86
CA ASP A 51 -15.83 1.94 4.07
C ASP A 51 -17.33 1.80 3.77
N ASP A 52 -17.74 2.07 2.52
CA ASP A 52 -19.12 1.88 2.05
C ASP A 52 -19.41 0.40 1.70
N VAL A 53 -18.40 -0.47 1.74
CA VAL A 53 -18.50 -1.90 1.45
C VAL A 53 -18.26 -2.69 2.74
N ALA A 54 -19.18 -3.61 3.09
CA ALA A 54 -19.03 -4.42 4.29
C ALA A 54 -17.74 -5.26 4.27
N ASP A 55 -17.14 -5.52 5.44
CA ASP A 55 -15.97 -6.41 5.53
C ASP A 55 -16.37 -7.89 5.33
N GLU A 56 -17.59 -8.24 5.64
CA GLU A 56 -18.13 -9.58 5.45
C GLU A 56 -19.36 -9.54 4.55
N MET A 57 -19.47 -10.53 3.68
CA MET A 57 -20.68 -10.75 2.90
C MET A 57 -21.14 -12.21 3.00
N THR A 58 -22.44 -12.43 2.79
CA THR A 58 -23.02 -13.76 2.67
C THR A 58 -23.19 -14.10 1.20
N SER A 59 -22.54 -15.15 0.74
CA SER A 59 -22.73 -15.69 -0.62
C SER A 59 -23.99 -16.58 -0.67
N GLU A 60 -24.78 -16.48 -1.74
CA GLU A 60 -26.02 -17.25 -1.91
C GLU A 60 -25.77 -18.76 -2.03
N ASP A 61 -24.66 -19.16 -2.65
CA ASP A 61 -24.25 -20.56 -2.85
C ASP A 61 -23.19 -21.05 -1.86
N GLY A 62 -22.80 -20.20 -0.92
CA GLY A 62 -21.76 -20.47 0.07
C GLY A 62 -20.33 -20.44 -0.48
N LYS A 63 -20.13 -20.00 -1.74
CA LYS A 63 -18.83 -19.86 -2.36
C LYS A 63 -18.43 -18.38 -2.45
N TYR A 64 -17.13 -18.13 -2.44
CA TYR A 64 -16.57 -16.79 -2.49
C TYR A 64 -15.51 -16.72 -3.58
N GLU A 65 -15.77 -15.89 -4.59
CA GLU A 65 -14.94 -15.83 -5.82
C GLU A 65 -13.59 -15.15 -5.62
N ILE A 66 -13.54 -14.17 -4.71
CA ILE A 66 -12.28 -13.49 -4.35
C ILE A 66 -12.02 -13.67 -2.86
N ALA A 67 -10.87 -14.22 -2.53
CA ALA A 67 -10.42 -14.37 -1.15
C ALA A 67 -9.26 -13.43 -0.85
N PHE A 68 -9.22 -12.93 0.37
CA PHE A 68 -8.09 -12.24 0.96
C PHE A 68 -7.54 -13.05 2.13
N VAL A 69 -6.21 -13.21 2.22
CA VAL A 69 -5.57 -13.89 3.35
C VAL A 69 -4.60 -12.93 4.01
N THR A 70 -4.85 -12.62 5.30
CA THR A 70 -3.96 -11.76 6.10
C THR A 70 -2.66 -12.46 6.44
N ASP A 71 -1.59 -11.70 6.68
CA ASP A 71 -0.28 -12.27 7.06
C ASP A 71 -0.15 -12.57 8.57
N VAL A 72 0.05 -11.55 9.38
CA VAL A 72 0.35 -11.70 10.82
C VAL A 72 -0.74 -11.17 11.73
N GLY A 73 -1.86 -10.80 11.29
CA GLY A 73 -2.63 -10.23 12.30
C GLY A 73 -4.02 -9.78 11.96
N GLN A 74 -4.23 -8.54 12.22
CA GLN A 74 -5.57 -8.00 12.20
C GLN A 74 -5.90 -7.47 10.82
N LEU A 75 -7.05 -7.88 10.32
CA LEU A 75 -7.61 -7.35 9.08
C LEU A 75 -7.70 -5.82 9.11
N LYS A 76 -8.10 -5.25 10.26
CA LYS A 76 -8.28 -3.80 10.47
C LYS A 76 -7.05 -3.17 11.14
N ASP A 77 -5.90 -3.33 10.51
CA ASP A 77 -4.65 -2.73 10.98
C ASP A 77 -4.51 -1.24 10.62
N LYS A 78 -5.49 -0.69 9.89
CA LYS A 78 -5.47 0.68 9.36
C LYS A 78 -4.21 0.99 8.55
N SER A 79 -3.66 -0.02 7.88
CA SER A 79 -2.40 0.02 7.15
C SER A 79 -2.42 -1.04 6.04
N PHE A 80 -1.48 -1.98 6.05
CA PHE A 80 -1.16 -2.92 4.99
C PHE A 80 -2.28 -3.93 4.69
N ASN A 81 -2.74 -4.68 5.71
CA ASN A 81 -3.79 -5.67 5.51
C ASN A 81 -5.11 -5.02 5.10
N GLN A 82 -5.51 -3.96 5.81
CA GLN A 82 -6.75 -3.26 5.47
C GLN A 82 -6.69 -2.64 4.09
N GLY A 83 -5.62 -1.91 3.74
CA GLY A 83 -5.49 -1.29 2.42
C GLY A 83 -5.48 -2.30 1.26
N THR A 84 -4.92 -3.49 1.48
CA THR A 84 -4.95 -4.60 0.52
C THR A 84 -6.36 -5.18 0.37
N PHE A 85 -7.03 -5.43 1.50
CA PHE A 85 -8.40 -5.94 1.51
C PHE A 85 -9.42 -4.95 0.94
N ASP A 86 -9.20 -3.65 1.14
CA ASP A 86 -10.03 -2.60 0.53
C ASP A 86 -10.03 -2.70 -0.99
N GLY A 87 -8.91 -3.08 -1.60
CA GLY A 87 -8.84 -3.38 -3.03
C GLY A 87 -9.71 -4.56 -3.45
N VAL A 88 -9.74 -5.62 -2.65
CA VAL A 88 -10.63 -6.79 -2.87
C VAL A 88 -12.09 -6.38 -2.78
N LYS A 89 -12.47 -5.66 -1.71
CA LYS A 89 -13.85 -5.20 -1.50
C LYS A 89 -14.34 -4.34 -2.64
N LEU A 90 -13.56 -3.33 -3.01
CA LEU A 90 -13.92 -2.39 -4.07
C LEU A 90 -14.05 -3.08 -5.41
N TYR A 91 -13.09 -3.95 -5.76
CA TYR A 91 -13.19 -4.68 -7.02
C TYR A 91 -14.41 -5.60 -7.05
N ALA A 92 -14.63 -6.36 -5.98
CA ALA A 92 -15.77 -7.28 -5.89
C ALA A 92 -17.11 -6.54 -5.95
N ALA A 93 -17.28 -5.48 -5.16
CA ALA A 93 -18.53 -4.71 -5.12
C ALA A 93 -18.85 -4.06 -6.47
N ASN A 94 -17.85 -3.47 -7.14
CA ASN A 94 -18.04 -2.84 -8.44
C ASN A 94 -18.29 -3.82 -9.60
N ASN A 95 -18.00 -5.11 -9.39
CA ASN A 95 -18.18 -6.15 -10.41
C ASN A 95 -19.23 -7.20 -10.03
N GLY A 96 -19.95 -7.02 -8.91
CA GLY A 96 -20.99 -7.94 -8.47
C GLY A 96 -20.47 -9.33 -8.09
N LEU A 97 -19.24 -9.41 -7.57
CA LEU A 97 -18.56 -10.66 -7.20
C LEU A 97 -18.64 -10.90 -5.69
N SER A 98 -18.60 -12.16 -5.30
CA SER A 98 -18.54 -12.54 -3.89
C SER A 98 -17.10 -12.50 -3.38
N TYR A 99 -16.91 -12.08 -2.12
CA TYR A 99 -15.59 -11.99 -1.48
C TYR A 99 -15.63 -12.43 -0.03
N LYS A 100 -14.48 -12.88 0.47
CA LYS A 100 -14.30 -13.23 1.88
C LYS A 100 -12.84 -13.05 2.29
N TYR A 101 -12.62 -12.64 3.55
CA TYR A 101 -11.28 -12.69 4.14
C TYR A 101 -11.08 -13.93 5.00
N TYR A 102 -9.84 -14.36 5.10
CA TYR A 102 -9.38 -15.47 5.91
C TYR A 102 -8.21 -15.00 6.77
N GLN A 103 -8.28 -15.28 8.05
CA GLN A 103 -7.16 -15.04 8.97
C GLN A 103 -6.53 -16.37 9.32
N PRO A 104 -5.22 -16.53 9.20
CA PRO A 104 -4.52 -17.71 9.68
C PRO A 104 -4.78 -17.92 11.18
N ALA A 105 -4.86 -19.15 11.60
CA ALA A 105 -4.92 -19.46 13.02
C ALA A 105 -3.68 -18.90 13.73
N ASN A 106 -3.79 -18.65 15.04
CA ASN A 106 -2.71 -18.13 15.89
C ASN A 106 -2.27 -16.68 15.61
N GLY A 107 -2.89 -15.94 14.70
CA GLY A 107 -2.68 -14.51 14.47
C GLY A 107 -1.22 -14.16 14.17
N ASP A 108 -0.59 -13.33 15.00
CA ASP A 108 0.80 -12.91 14.88
C ASP A 108 1.83 -14.04 15.16
N GLN A 109 1.37 -15.17 15.73
CA GLN A 109 2.15 -16.39 15.95
C GLN A 109 1.84 -17.46 14.89
N ALA A 110 1.14 -17.11 13.80
CA ALA A 110 0.79 -18.06 12.76
C ALA A 110 2.05 -18.72 12.16
N THR A 111 1.95 -20.02 11.95
CA THR A 111 2.96 -20.80 11.25
C THR A 111 2.71 -20.81 9.75
N ASP A 112 3.66 -21.32 8.95
CA ASP A 112 3.44 -21.52 7.52
C ASP A 112 2.27 -22.48 7.23
N ASP A 113 2.06 -23.49 8.09
CA ASP A 113 0.92 -24.40 7.97
C ASP A 113 -0.42 -23.69 8.28
N ASP A 114 -0.47 -22.82 9.29
CA ASP A 114 -1.67 -22.02 9.57
C ASP A 114 -2.04 -21.11 8.38
N ARG A 115 -1.04 -20.50 7.75
CA ARG A 115 -1.24 -19.67 6.55
C ARG A 115 -1.67 -20.49 5.34
N TYR A 116 -1.07 -21.65 5.15
CA TYR A 116 -1.47 -22.58 4.10
C TYR A 116 -2.90 -23.08 4.30
N ASP A 117 -3.30 -23.44 5.50
CA ASP A 117 -4.65 -23.89 5.80
C ASP A 117 -5.70 -22.80 5.51
N ALA A 118 -5.38 -21.53 5.77
CA ALA A 118 -6.24 -20.40 5.41
C ALA A 118 -6.39 -20.26 3.88
N MET A 119 -5.30 -20.40 3.11
CA MET A 119 -5.33 -20.38 1.64
C MET A 119 -6.08 -21.59 1.06
N LYS A 120 -5.88 -22.76 1.65
CA LYS A 120 -6.60 -23.98 1.29
C LYS A 120 -8.10 -23.83 1.53
N ALA A 121 -8.50 -23.31 2.69
CA ALA A 121 -9.91 -23.04 2.98
C ALA A 121 -10.51 -22.03 1.98
N ALA A 122 -9.76 -21.03 1.55
CA ALA A 122 -10.18 -20.09 0.53
C ALA A 122 -10.39 -20.77 -0.84
N ALA A 123 -9.44 -21.58 -1.28
CA ALA A 123 -9.53 -22.33 -2.54
C ALA A 123 -10.71 -23.32 -2.55
N GLU A 124 -10.85 -24.12 -1.49
CA GLU A 124 -11.96 -25.05 -1.31
C GLU A 124 -13.31 -24.31 -1.16
N GLY A 125 -13.30 -23.08 -0.64
CA GLY A 125 -14.44 -22.18 -0.55
C GLY A 125 -14.85 -21.55 -1.88
N GLY A 126 -14.18 -21.88 -2.99
CA GLY A 126 -14.56 -21.49 -4.33
C GLY A 126 -13.82 -20.28 -4.90
N ALA A 127 -12.72 -19.85 -4.24
CA ALA A 127 -11.95 -18.72 -4.73
C ALA A 127 -11.34 -18.97 -6.11
N LYS A 128 -11.57 -18.04 -7.02
CA LYS A 128 -10.88 -17.95 -8.31
C LYS A 128 -9.60 -17.14 -8.19
N VAL A 129 -9.62 -16.18 -7.24
CA VAL A 129 -8.49 -15.33 -6.89
C VAL A 129 -8.26 -15.37 -5.39
N ILE A 130 -7.03 -15.62 -4.99
CA ILE A 130 -6.58 -15.45 -3.61
C ILE A 130 -5.55 -14.33 -3.59
N VAL A 131 -5.88 -13.24 -2.89
CA VAL A 131 -4.95 -12.14 -2.60
C VAL A 131 -4.31 -12.43 -1.24
N ALA A 132 -3.00 -12.59 -1.22
CA ALA A 132 -2.23 -12.81 -0.01
C ALA A 132 -1.32 -11.62 0.26
N ALA A 133 -1.40 -11.09 1.47
CA ALA A 133 -0.63 -9.93 1.89
C ALA A 133 0.59 -10.35 2.71
N GLY A 134 1.76 -9.77 2.36
CA GLY A 134 2.95 -9.83 3.19
C GLY A 134 3.92 -10.97 2.91
N PHE A 135 5.20 -10.63 3.04
CA PHE A 135 6.33 -11.52 2.72
C PHE A 135 6.32 -12.85 3.49
N MET A 136 5.72 -12.88 4.68
CA MET A 136 5.63 -14.09 5.51
C MET A 136 4.71 -15.17 4.91
N GLN A 137 3.92 -14.83 3.89
CA GLN A 137 3.07 -15.79 3.17
C GLN A 137 3.86 -16.70 2.21
N ALA A 138 5.14 -16.42 1.95
CA ALA A 138 5.89 -17.00 0.84
C ALA A 138 5.87 -18.53 0.79
N THR A 139 6.18 -19.21 1.90
CA THR A 139 6.20 -20.69 1.97
C THR A 139 4.81 -21.27 1.75
N ALA A 140 3.83 -20.74 2.47
CA ALA A 140 2.44 -21.18 2.41
C ALA A 140 1.83 -20.98 1.02
N LEU A 141 2.05 -19.80 0.41
CA LEU A 141 1.55 -19.46 -0.91
C LEU A 141 2.17 -20.34 -1.98
N THR A 142 3.48 -20.60 -1.91
CA THR A 142 4.15 -21.50 -2.86
C THR A 142 3.52 -22.89 -2.84
N LYS A 143 3.28 -23.44 -1.64
CA LYS A 143 2.61 -24.74 -1.45
C LYS A 143 1.17 -24.71 -1.99
N ALA A 144 0.38 -23.69 -1.63
CA ALA A 144 -1.00 -23.57 -2.06
C ALA A 144 -1.11 -23.38 -3.59
N ALA A 145 -0.29 -22.55 -4.19
CA ALA A 145 -0.31 -22.29 -5.63
C ALA A 145 0.12 -23.51 -6.46
N ALA A 146 1.03 -24.34 -5.93
CA ALA A 146 1.41 -25.60 -6.57
C ALA A 146 0.29 -26.65 -6.51
N GLU A 147 -0.53 -26.64 -5.46
CA GLU A 147 -1.66 -27.57 -5.30
C GLU A 147 -2.91 -27.10 -6.04
N PHE A 148 -3.26 -25.85 -5.95
CA PHE A 148 -4.48 -25.25 -6.54
C PHE A 148 -4.18 -24.51 -7.83
N THR A 149 -3.79 -25.23 -8.89
CA THR A 149 -3.29 -24.67 -10.16
C THR A 149 -4.32 -23.84 -10.93
N ASP A 150 -5.61 -24.07 -10.72
CA ASP A 150 -6.71 -23.32 -11.33
C ASP A 150 -7.03 -22.00 -10.62
N VAL A 151 -6.55 -21.84 -9.38
CA VAL A 151 -6.70 -20.61 -8.59
C VAL A 151 -5.56 -19.64 -8.95
N LYS A 152 -5.90 -18.37 -9.15
CA LYS A 152 -4.90 -17.31 -9.35
C LYS A 152 -4.52 -16.70 -8.01
N PHE A 153 -3.23 -16.49 -7.79
CA PHE A 153 -2.69 -15.90 -6.56
C PHE A 153 -2.08 -14.55 -6.85
N VAL A 154 -2.48 -13.54 -6.10
CA VAL A 154 -1.89 -12.20 -6.10
C VAL A 154 -1.12 -12.04 -4.80
N PHE A 155 0.20 -11.97 -4.89
CA PHE A 155 1.09 -11.93 -3.74
C PHE A 155 1.66 -10.52 -3.55
N VAL A 156 1.12 -9.78 -2.60
CA VAL A 156 1.52 -8.40 -2.29
C VAL A 156 2.75 -8.38 -1.38
N ASP A 157 3.68 -7.48 -1.63
CA ASP A 157 5.04 -7.39 -1.08
C ASP A 157 5.94 -8.58 -1.50
N ARG A 158 5.83 -8.95 -2.79
CA ARG A 158 6.70 -9.95 -3.41
C ARG A 158 7.47 -9.35 -4.59
N ASP A 159 8.79 -9.37 -4.50
CA ASP A 159 9.75 -8.74 -5.42
C ASP A 159 10.47 -9.74 -6.34
N SER A 160 9.98 -10.97 -6.40
CA SER A 160 10.53 -12.03 -7.27
C SER A 160 9.43 -13.00 -7.69
N ALA A 161 9.64 -13.70 -8.80
CA ALA A 161 8.73 -14.76 -9.21
C ALA A 161 8.69 -15.87 -8.14
N VAL A 162 7.49 -16.41 -7.90
CA VAL A 162 7.32 -17.56 -7.02
C VAL A 162 7.59 -18.82 -7.84
N THR A 163 8.51 -19.66 -7.34
CA THR A 163 8.96 -20.85 -8.04
C THR A 163 8.81 -22.09 -7.16
N THR A 164 8.64 -23.24 -7.81
CA THR A 164 8.81 -24.55 -7.18
C THR A 164 10.27 -24.80 -6.81
N GLU A 165 10.54 -25.88 -6.08
CA GLU A 165 11.90 -26.24 -5.64
C GLU A 165 12.88 -26.44 -6.82
N ASP A 166 12.42 -26.89 -7.98
CA ASP A 166 13.22 -27.04 -9.20
C ASP A 166 13.44 -25.73 -9.98
N GLY A 167 12.93 -24.60 -9.46
CA GLY A 167 13.08 -23.29 -10.06
C GLY A 167 12.03 -22.94 -11.14
N THR A 168 11.03 -23.80 -11.34
CA THR A 168 9.95 -23.53 -12.31
C THR A 168 8.97 -22.49 -11.74
N ALA A 169 8.72 -21.40 -12.49
CA ALA A 169 7.79 -20.35 -12.08
C ALA A 169 6.33 -20.84 -12.07
N LEU A 170 5.64 -20.59 -10.97
CA LEU A 170 4.22 -20.90 -10.80
C LEU A 170 3.38 -19.90 -11.60
N LYS A 171 2.86 -20.32 -12.76
CA LYS A 171 2.14 -19.47 -13.72
C LYS A 171 0.82 -18.90 -13.21
N ASN A 172 0.30 -19.41 -12.14
CA ASN A 172 -0.89 -18.93 -11.47
C ASN A 172 -0.58 -17.90 -10.35
N VAL A 173 0.67 -17.44 -10.21
CA VAL A 173 1.07 -16.45 -9.21
C VAL A 173 1.56 -15.16 -9.86
N LEU A 174 1.06 -14.02 -9.40
CA LEU A 174 1.58 -12.68 -9.69
C LEU A 174 2.15 -12.08 -8.42
N GLY A 175 3.44 -11.72 -8.41
CA GLY A 175 4.04 -10.91 -7.36
C GLY A 175 3.80 -9.42 -7.60
N ILE A 176 3.48 -8.66 -6.55
CA ILE A 176 3.42 -7.19 -6.59
C ILE A 176 4.34 -6.67 -5.49
N CYS A 177 5.29 -5.82 -5.83
CA CYS A 177 6.05 -5.03 -4.87
C CYS A 177 6.03 -3.55 -5.26
N PHE A 178 6.49 -2.72 -4.35
CA PHE A 178 6.49 -1.28 -4.51
C PHE A 178 7.91 -0.71 -4.39
N GLN A 179 8.10 0.50 -4.89
CA GLN A 179 9.31 1.28 -4.67
C GLN A 179 9.14 2.09 -3.38
N GLU A 180 9.13 1.40 -2.24
CA GLU A 180 8.90 2.02 -0.92
C GLU A 180 9.99 3.03 -0.58
N GLU A 181 11.20 2.89 -1.14
CA GLU A 181 12.26 3.89 -1.02
C GLU A 181 11.82 5.26 -1.54
N GLN A 182 10.95 5.31 -2.55
CA GLN A 182 10.47 6.58 -3.11
C GLN A 182 9.53 7.30 -2.15
N CYS A 183 8.52 6.61 -1.60
CA CYS A 183 7.62 7.26 -0.63
C CYS A 183 8.29 7.50 0.73
N GLY A 184 9.23 6.64 1.13
CA GLY A 184 10.10 6.91 2.27
C GLY A 184 10.92 8.19 2.08
N TYR A 185 11.53 8.37 0.89
CA TYR A 185 12.27 9.58 0.53
C TYR A 185 11.39 10.83 0.58
N LEU A 186 10.21 10.77 -0.04
CA LEU A 186 9.25 11.89 -0.03
C LEU A 186 8.89 12.31 1.40
N ALA A 187 8.61 11.35 2.28
CA ALA A 187 8.29 11.61 3.68
C ALA A 187 9.48 12.20 4.46
N GLY A 188 10.67 11.62 4.29
CA GLY A 188 11.89 12.12 4.92
C GLY A 188 12.26 13.54 4.48
N TYR A 189 12.13 13.81 3.18
CA TYR A 189 12.35 15.14 2.62
C TYR A 189 11.32 16.14 3.17
N ALA A 190 10.03 15.75 3.19
CA ALA A 190 8.93 16.59 3.64
C ALA A 190 9.09 17.05 5.10
N VAL A 191 9.40 16.13 6.01
CA VAL A 191 9.53 16.48 7.45
C VAL A 191 10.70 17.42 7.71
N VAL A 192 11.81 17.27 7.00
CA VAL A 192 12.94 18.20 7.14
C VAL A 192 12.63 19.57 6.51
N LYS A 193 11.95 19.59 5.35
CA LYS A 193 11.48 20.87 4.75
C LYS A 193 10.49 21.59 5.66
N GLU A 194 9.69 20.86 6.44
CA GLU A 194 8.80 21.44 7.45
C GLU A 194 9.58 22.02 8.66
N GLY A 195 10.84 21.64 8.81
CA GLY A 195 11.76 22.21 9.81
C GLY A 195 12.14 21.26 10.93
N TYR A 196 11.71 19.99 10.88
CA TYR A 196 12.12 18.97 11.85
C TYR A 196 13.58 18.56 11.60
N THR A 197 14.36 18.47 12.68
CA THR A 197 15.79 18.12 12.62
C THR A 197 16.16 16.95 13.51
N LYS A 198 15.27 16.54 14.41
CA LYS A 198 15.43 15.38 15.29
C LYS A 198 14.36 14.35 14.98
N LEU A 199 14.74 13.35 14.23
CA LEU A 199 13.86 12.38 13.65
C LEU A 199 13.95 11.02 14.36
N GLY A 200 12.93 10.19 14.14
CA GLY A 200 12.94 8.79 14.52
C GLY A 200 12.38 7.91 13.41
N PHE A 201 12.83 6.67 13.37
CA PHE A 201 12.27 5.61 12.53
C PHE A 201 12.14 4.34 13.37
N THR A 202 10.95 3.72 13.35
CA THR A 202 10.73 2.38 13.87
C THR A 202 10.15 1.50 12.78
N GLY A 203 10.72 0.32 12.56
CA GLY A 203 10.34 -0.55 11.46
C GLY A 203 9.85 -1.92 11.89
N GLY A 204 8.88 -2.45 11.14
CA GLY A 204 8.33 -3.79 11.30
C GLY A 204 9.26 -4.88 10.75
N GLY A 205 8.98 -6.16 11.14
CA GLY A 205 9.72 -7.32 10.65
C GLY A 205 11.13 -7.46 11.20
N GLY A 206 11.50 -6.72 12.25
CA GLY A 206 12.80 -6.87 12.93
C GLY A 206 14.03 -6.54 12.07
N GLY A 207 13.84 -5.88 10.93
CA GLY A 207 14.92 -5.58 9.97
C GLY A 207 15.05 -6.60 8.82
N ASP A 208 14.21 -7.64 8.80
CA ASP A 208 14.22 -8.68 7.76
C ASP A 208 13.15 -8.46 6.68
N ASN A 209 12.23 -7.49 6.87
CA ASN A 209 11.22 -7.16 5.88
C ASN A 209 11.79 -6.18 4.83
N PRO A 210 11.93 -6.59 3.55
CA PRO A 210 12.52 -5.73 2.52
C PRO A 210 11.75 -4.43 2.27
N ALA A 211 10.40 -4.45 2.37
CA ALA A 211 9.58 -3.26 2.17
C ALA A 211 9.85 -2.21 3.27
N CYS A 212 9.84 -2.63 4.56
CA CYS A 212 10.17 -1.74 5.67
C CYS A 212 11.62 -1.21 5.58
N CYS A 213 12.55 -2.05 5.12
CA CYS A 213 13.94 -1.64 4.91
C CYS A 213 14.04 -0.56 3.81
N ARG A 214 13.32 -0.72 2.68
CA ARG A 214 13.28 0.30 1.63
C ARG A 214 12.64 1.60 2.10
N TYR A 215 11.51 1.53 2.82
CA TYR A 215 10.89 2.71 3.45
C TYR A 215 11.89 3.47 4.32
N GLY A 216 12.53 2.77 5.26
CA GLY A 216 13.46 3.38 6.22
C GLY A 216 14.68 3.97 5.53
N TYR A 217 15.27 3.27 4.57
CA TYR A 217 16.40 3.77 3.80
C TYR A 217 16.03 4.97 2.93
N GLY A 218 14.86 4.94 2.28
CA GLY A 218 14.32 6.09 1.57
C GLY A 218 14.13 7.31 2.48
N PHE A 219 13.59 7.09 3.69
CA PHE A 219 13.40 8.16 4.68
C PHE A 219 14.72 8.84 5.07
N VAL A 220 15.77 8.06 5.30
CA VAL A 220 17.13 8.59 5.58
C VAL A 220 17.65 9.39 4.40
N GLN A 221 17.52 8.88 3.16
CA GLN A 221 17.99 9.57 1.95
C GLN A 221 17.26 10.91 1.75
N GLY A 222 15.92 10.91 1.88
CA GLY A 222 15.11 12.12 1.72
C GLY A 222 15.43 13.17 2.79
N ALA A 223 15.52 12.76 4.06
CA ALA A 223 15.89 13.64 5.15
C ALA A 223 17.29 14.23 4.96
N SER A 224 18.26 13.41 4.53
CA SER A 224 19.62 13.84 4.24
C SER A 224 19.69 14.86 3.08
N ALA A 225 18.93 14.62 2.01
CA ALA A 225 18.87 15.50 0.84
C ALA A 225 18.30 16.88 1.20
N ALA A 226 17.18 16.92 1.93
CA ALA A 226 16.57 18.16 2.41
C ALA A 226 17.50 18.91 3.38
N ALA A 227 18.16 18.19 4.30
CA ALA A 227 19.11 18.76 5.25
C ALA A 227 20.31 19.42 4.53
N ALA A 228 20.86 18.76 3.52
CA ALA A 228 21.93 19.28 2.69
C ALA A 228 21.51 20.55 1.94
N GLU A 229 20.32 20.54 1.33
CA GLU A 229 19.75 21.69 0.61
C GLU A 229 19.53 22.90 1.54
N MET A 230 19.00 22.65 2.76
CA MET A 230 18.72 23.70 3.74
C MET A 230 19.95 24.15 4.52
N GLY A 231 21.08 23.44 4.41
CA GLY A 231 22.29 23.72 5.20
C GLY A 231 22.14 23.44 6.70
N VAL A 232 21.26 22.51 7.07
CA VAL A 232 21.02 22.08 8.46
C VAL A 232 21.61 20.71 8.75
N LYS A 233 21.71 20.33 10.02
CA LYS A 233 22.07 18.98 10.45
C LYS A 233 20.86 18.29 11.02
N VAL A 234 20.69 17.02 10.69
CA VAL A 234 19.62 16.15 11.16
C VAL A 234 20.22 15.03 12.01
N GLU A 235 19.56 14.71 13.11
CA GLU A 235 19.81 13.52 13.91
C GLU A 235 18.62 12.59 13.79
N MET A 236 18.85 11.28 13.60
CA MET A 236 17.79 10.30 13.46
C MET A 236 18.06 9.08 14.34
N ASN A 237 17.16 8.80 15.27
CA ASN A 237 17.10 7.51 15.96
C ASN A 237 16.46 6.48 15.05
N TYR A 238 17.09 5.33 14.88
CA TYR A 238 16.64 4.30 13.95
C TYR A 238 16.64 2.93 14.62
N SER A 239 15.50 2.23 14.65
CA SER A 239 15.39 0.98 15.38
C SER A 239 14.44 -0.02 14.71
N TRP A 240 14.76 -1.29 14.88
CA TRP A 240 13.91 -2.43 14.57
C TRP A 240 13.36 -3.11 15.83
N LEU A 241 13.73 -2.59 17.01
CA LEU A 241 13.28 -3.15 18.28
C LEU A 241 11.76 -3.08 18.41
N TYR A 242 11.20 -4.15 18.95
CA TYR A 242 9.76 -4.28 19.25
C TYR A 242 8.85 -4.26 18.01
N GLY A 243 9.44 -4.37 16.79
CA GLY A 243 8.70 -4.33 15.52
C GLY A 243 8.47 -5.69 14.86
N ALA A 244 9.06 -6.77 15.38
CA ALA A 244 9.09 -8.07 14.69
C ALA A 244 7.71 -8.62 14.31
N SER A 245 6.69 -8.38 15.14
CA SER A 245 5.31 -8.87 14.94
C SER A 245 4.37 -7.86 14.26
N PHE A 246 4.85 -6.67 13.88
CA PHE A 246 4.01 -5.58 13.33
C PHE A 246 2.86 -5.13 14.25
N SER A 247 2.90 -5.51 15.52
CA SER A 247 1.86 -5.27 16.51
C SER A 247 2.21 -4.13 17.44
N ALA A 248 1.17 -3.46 17.99
CA ALA A 248 1.35 -2.51 19.06
C ALA A 248 1.88 -3.20 20.32
N SER A 249 2.78 -2.53 21.05
CA SER A 249 3.31 -3.04 22.32
C SER A 249 3.64 -1.89 23.28
N THR A 250 3.64 -2.21 24.58
CA THR A 250 4.04 -1.27 25.63
C THR A 250 5.53 -0.92 25.51
N GLU A 251 6.35 -1.86 25.09
CA GLU A 251 7.79 -1.70 24.92
C GLU A 251 8.09 -0.69 23.81
N LEU A 252 7.42 -0.83 22.64
CA LEU A 252 7.54 0.12 21.54
C LEU A 252 7.05 1.51 21.95
N GLN A 253 5.90 1.61 22.64
CA GLN A 253 5.39 2.88 23.13
C GLN A 253 6.36 3.53 24.10
N THR A 254 6.96 2.77 25.03
CA THR A 254 7.93 3.26 25.99
C THR A 254 9.19 3.79 25.29
N MET A 255 9.71 3.06 24.30
CA MET A 255 10.85 3.49 23.50
C MET A 255 10.54 4.81 22.76
N ALA A 256 9.40 4.89 22.09
CA ALA A 256 8.98 6.09 21.37
C ALA A 256 8.78 7.28 22.32
N SER A 257 8.14 7.09 23.48
CA SER A 257 8.02 8.14 24.50
C SER A 257 9.38 8.64 24.96
N GLY A 258 10.31 7.73 25.25
CA GLY A 258 11.68 8.11 25.64
C GLY A 258 12.40 8.90 24.55
N TRP A 259 12.15 8.62 23.26
CA TRP A 259 12.72 9.42 22.17
C TRP A 259 12.14 10.83 22.14
N TYR A 260 10.81 11.00 22.25
CA TYR A 260 10.17 12.31 22.29
C TYR A 260 10.64 13.12 23.52
N GLU A 261 10.68 12.51 24.70
CA GLU A 261 11.19 13.14 25.93
C GLU A 261 12.65 13.63 25.78
N ASN A 262 13.47 12.93 24.96
CA ASN A 262 14.85 13.31 24.66
C ASN A 262 14.96 14.20 23.41
N GLY A 263 13.84 14.74 22.92
CA GLY A 263 13.77 15.78 21.92
C GLY A 263 13.64 15.30 20.48
N THR A 264 13.36 14.02 20.22
CA THR A 264 12.86 13.60 18.88
C THR A 264 11.55 14.33 18.61
N GLU A 265 11.40 14.89 17.42
CA GLU A 265 10.26 15.74 17.06
C GLU A 265 9.22 14.98 16.25
N VAL A 266 9.66 14.07 15.37
CA VAL A 266 8.79 13.25 14.52
C VAL A 266 9.35 11.84 14.39
N ILE A 267 8.48 10.83 14.49
CA ILE A 267 8.85 9.41 14.29
C ILE A 267 8.07 8.84 13.11
N PHE A 268 8.77 8.20 12.18
CA PHE A 268 8.15 7.38 11.16
C PHE A 268 7.83 6.00 11.73
N ALA A 269 6.53 5.69 11.85
CA ALA A 269 6.02 4.41 12.35
C ALA A 269 5.77 3.47 11.17
N CYS A 270 6.80 2.73 10.76
CA CYS A 270 6.78 1.90 9.56
C CYS A 270 6.45 0.43 9.87
N GLY A 271 5.16 0.11 10.02
CA GLY A 271 4.78 -1.30 10.18
C GLY A 271 3.41 -1.54 10.81
N GLY A 272 2.36 -1.58 10.00
CA GLY A 272 1.03 -2.03 10.40
C GLY A 272 0.54 -1.42 11.71
N ASN A 273 0.13 -2.28 12.64
CA ASN A 273 -0.46 -1.85 13.92
C ASN A 273 0.56 -1.28 14.93
N MET A 274 1.87 -1.34 14.66
CA MET A 274 2.91 -0.64 15.44
C MET A 274 2.63 0.87 15.55
N PHE A 275 1.99 1.43 14.53
CA PHE A 275 1.54 2.81 14.49
C PHE A 275 0.86 3.25 15.79
N GLN A 276 -0.02 2.40 16.36
CA GLN A 276 -0.78 2.75 17.57
C GLN A 276 0.13 3.05 18.77
N SER A 277 1.23 2.32 18.94
CA SER A 277 2.21 2.58 20.01
C SER A 277 2.92 3.91 19.84
N VAL A 278 3.33 4.23 18.61
CA VAL A 278 4.04 5.49 18.31
C VAL A 278 3.09 6.68 18.37
N ALA A 279 1.88 6.56 17.87
CA ALA A 279 0.87 7.61 17.93
C ALA A 279 0.45 7.93 19.37
N ALA A 280 0.30 6.91 20.23
CA ALA A 280 0.03 7.11 21.66
C ALA A 280 1.20 7.82 22.37
N ALA A 281 2.44 7.45 22.04
CA ALA A 281 3.63 8.13 22.58
C ALA A 281 3.71 9.59 22.10
N ALA A 282 3.44 9.84 20.83
CA ALA A 282 3.43 11.18 20.24
C ALA A 282 2.38 12.07 20.90
N ALA A 283 1.15 11.58 21.06
CA ALA A 283 0.06 12.32 21.70
C ALA A 283 0.37 12.70 23.17
N ALA A 284 1.13 11.85 23.88
CA ALA A 284 1.52 12.11 25.25
C ALA A 284 2.69 13.12 25.39
N ASN A 285 3.43 13.39 24.31
CA ASN A 285 4.66 14.18 24.34
C ASN A 285 4.68 15.34 23.32
N ASP A 286 3.51 15.74 22.79
CA ASP A 286 3.39 16.76 21.74
C ASP A 286 4.27 16.49 20.51
N GLY A 287 4.50 15.21 20.20
CA GLY A 287 5.29 14.75 19.08
C GLY A 287 4.49 14.58 17.79
N ALA A 288 5.17 14.44 16.66
CA ALA A 288 4.56 14.18 15.36
C ALA A 288 4.87 12.77 14.86
N VAL A 289 4.01 12.25 13.97
CA VAL A 289 4.14 10.91 13.39
C VAL A 289 4.05 10.98 11.87
N VAL A 290 4.91 10.21 11.19
CA VAL A 290 4.73 9.82 9.81
C VAL A 290 4.07 8.43 9.78
N GLY A 291 2.92 8.32 9.12
CA GLY A 291 2.22 7.06 8.91
C GLY A 291 2.78 6.25 7.73
N VAL A 292 2.21 5.06 7.50
CA VAL A 292 2.68 4.12 6.47
C VAL A 292 1.52 3.46 5.71
N ASP A 293 1.78 3.04 4.48
CA ASP A 293 0.92 2.25 3.58
C ASP A 293 -0.30 3.00 3.06
N VAL A 294 -1.11 3.58 3.94
CA VAL A 294 -2.32 4.35 3.64
C VAL A 294 -2.27 5.71 4.35
N ASP A 295 -3.20 6.59 4.04
CA ASP A 295 -3.35 7.83 4.80
C ASP A 295 -3.87 7.52 6.22
N GLN A 296 -3.01 7.68 7.22
CA GLN A 296 -3.32 7.45 8.63
C GLN A 296 -3.70 8.72 9.39
N SER A 297 -3.90 9.86 8.72
CA SER A 297 -4.25 11.15 9.36
C SER A 297 -5.55 11.07 10.17
N SER A 298 -6.49 10.23 9.78
CA SER A 298 -7.74 10.00 10.51
C SER A 298 -7.57 9.19 11.82
N GLN A 299 -6.40 8.56 12.02
CA GLN A 299 -6.15 7.70 13.18
C GLN A 299 -5.61 8.48 14.39
N SER A 300 -4.92 9.59 14.16
CA SER A 300 -4.38 10.45 15.21
C SER A 300 -4.11 11.86 14.68
N GLU A 301 -4.39 12.86 15.48
CA GLU A 301 -4.04 14.26 15.19
C GLU A 301 -2.52 14.50 15.16
N THR A 302 -1.72 13.57 15.66
CA THR A 302 -0.26 13.65 15.60
C THR A 302 0.33 13.30 14.24
N VAL A 303 -0.48 12.73 13.32
CA VAL A 303 -0.04 12.37 11.98
C VAL A 303 0.07 13.63 11.11
N ILE A 304 1.28 13.90 10.64
CA ILE A 304 1.55 15.06 9.77
C ILE A 304 1.63 14.69 8.29
N THR A 305 1.89 13.44 7.97
CA THR A 305 1.81 12.84 6.62
C THR A 305 1.90 11.32 6.73
N SER A 306 1.74 10.62 5.62
CA SER A 306 1.90 9.15 5.53
C SER A 306 2.66 8.78 4.27
N ALA A 307 3.65 7.88 4.38
CA ALA A 307 4.33 7.30 3.23
C ALA A 307 3.47 6.17 2.65
N MET A 308 2.74 6.46 1.57
CA MET A 308 1.69 5.58 1.05
C MET A 308 2.17 4.73 -0.12
N LYS A 309 1.56 3.55 -0.27
CA LYS A 309 1.63 2.71 -1.46
C LYS A 309 0.24 2.29 -1.95
N GLY A 310 0.09 2.13 -3.26
CA GLY A 310 -1.18 1.94 -3.93
C GLY A 310 -1.76 0.52 -3.80
N LEU A 311 -1.92 0.04 -2.56
CA LEU A 311 -2.37 -1.32 -2.23
C LEU A 311 -3.70 -1.65 -2.90
N SER A 312 -4.73 -0.84 -2.63
CA SER A 312 -6.07 -1.06 -3.17
C SER A 312 -6.10 -1.03 -4.70
N ALA A 313 -5.45 -0.05 -5.32
CA ALA A 313 -5.42 0.09 -6.77
C ALA A 313 -4.70 -1.09 -7.45
N SER A 314 -3.57 -1.55 -6.90
CA SER A 314 -2.81 -2.67 -7.45
C SER A 314 -3.56 -4.00 -7.37
N VAL A 315 -4.30 -4.22 -6.28
CA VAL A 315 -5.16 -5.40 -6.11
C VAL A 315 -6.34 -5.37 -7.09
N GLN A 316 -7.02 -4.23 -7.24
CA GLN A 316 -8.09 -4.07 -8.21
C GLN A 316 -7.60 -4.35 -9.64
N TRP A 317 -6.43 -3.80 -10.00
CA TRP A 317 -5.79 -4.07 -11.28
C TRP A 317 -5.50 -5.57 -11.48
N ALA A 318 -4.91 -6.24 -10.48
CA ALA A 318 -4.58 -7.66 -10.57
C ALA A 318 -5.82 -8.55 -10.66
N CYS A 319 -6.88 -8.26 -9.88
CA CYS A 319 -8.17 -8.93 -10.00
C CYS A 319 -8.77 -8.71 -11.40
N GLY A 320 -8.68 -7.48 -11.93
CA GLY A 320 -9.10 -7.17 -13.29
C GLY A 320 -8.46 -8.09 -14.33
N LYS A 321 -7.14 -8.36 -14.21
CA LYS A 321 -6.41 -9.27 -15.08
C LYS A 321 -6.93 -10.71 -15.05
N VAL A 322 -7.44 -11.15 -13.91
CA VAL A 322 -8.05 -12.49 -13.81
C VAL A 322 -9.40 -12.53 -14.49
N TYR A 323 -10.25 -11.54 -14.26
CA TYR A 323 -11.62 -11.56 -14.77
C TYR A 323 -11.77 -11.12 -16.24
N ASP A 324 -10.80 -10.37 -16.78
CA ASP A 324 -10.73 -10.07 -18.23
C ASP A 324 -10.02 -11.17 -19.05
N GLY A 325 -9.46 -12.20 -18.37
CA GLY A 325 -8.78 -13.33 -19.00
C GLY A 325 -7.33 -13.05 -19.42
N SER A 326 -6.74 -11.91 -19.04
CA SER A 326 -5.36 -11.54 -19.40
C SER A 326 -4.31 -11.90 -18.33
N PHE A 327 -4.69 -12.61 -17.27
CA PHE A 327 -3.76 -12.97 -16.18
C PHE A 327 -2.55 -13.78 -16.67
N ASP A 328 -2.75 -14.64 -17.67
CA ASP A 328 -1.68 -15.50 -18.19
C ASP A 328 -0.53 -14.70 -18.87
N GLU A 329 -0.76 -13.41 -19.20
CA GLU A 329 0.28 -12.52 -19.72
C GLU A 329 1.27 -12.08 -18.62
N ILE A 330 0.84 -12.11 -17.36
CA ILE A 330 1.59 -11.63 -16.19
C ILE A 330 1.85 -12.72 -15.15
N GLY A 331 1.17 -13.84 -15.21
CA GLY A 331 1.34 -14.97 -14.30
C GLY A 331 2.72 -15.61 -14.38
N GLY A 332 3.27 -15.96 -13.23
CA GLY A 332 4.64 -16.47 -13.06
C GLY A 332 5.70 -15.37 -13.07
N THR A 333 5.29 -14.10 -12.93
CA THR A 333 6.19 -12.94 -12.88
C THR A 333 5.92 -12.09 -11.64
N PHE A 334 6.57 -10.95 -11.55
CA PHE A 334 6.28 -9.91 -10.58
C PHE A 334 6.35 -8.53 -11.24
N VAL A 335 5.69 -7.55 -10.60
CA VAL A 335 5.73 -6.15 -11.00
C VAL A 335 6.25 -5.31 -9.84
N THR A 336 7.05 -4.29 -10.16
CA THR A 336 7.50 -3.28 -9.20
C THR A 336 6.85 -1.95 -9.55
N LEU A 337 6.01 -1.45 -8.65
CA LEU A 337 5.20 -0.27 -8.85
C LEU A 337 5.78 0.92 -8.08
N GLY A 338 5.91 2.05 -8.74
CA GLY A 338 6.51 3.26 -8.18
C GLY A 338 5.77 4.53 -8.57
N ALA A 339 6.46 5.67 -8.45
CA ALA A 339 5.93 6.98 -8.82
C ALA A 339 5.46 7.04 -10.29
N LYS A 340 6.17 6.38 -11.20
CA LYS A 340 5.79 6.30 -12.64
C LYS A 340 4.46 5.60 -12.88
N ASP A 341 4.04 4.76 -11.93
CA ASP A 341 2.79 3.99 -11.97
C ASP A 341 1.71 4.64 -11.08
N ASN A 342 2.01 5.80 -10.49
CA ASN A 342 1.20 6.48 -9.47
C ASN A 342 0.87 5.58 -8.26
N ALA A 343 1.83 4.73 -7.89
CA ALA A 343 1.65 3.69 -6.88
C ALA A 343 2.36 3.98 -5.56
N VAL A 344 3.05 5.09 -5.43
CA VAL A 344 3.69 5.56 -4.18
C VAL A 344 3.56 7.07 -4.07
N GLY A 345 3.49 7.58 -2.83
CA GLY A 345 3.38 9.03 -2.61
C GLY A 345 3.02 9.40 -1.19
N LEU A 346 2.60 10.67 -1.02
CA LEU A 346 2.07 11.23 0.22
C LEU A 346 0.60 11.65 0.00
N PRO A 347 -0.24 11.70 1.06
CA PRO A 347 -1.64 12.08 0.95
C PRO A 347 -1.76 13.59 0.66
N THR A 348 -2.34 13.94 -0.48
CA THR A 348 -2.56 15.34 -0.86
C THR A 348 -3.90 15.88 -0.39
N ALA A 349 -4.90 15.02 -0.17
CA ALA A 349 -6.23 15.42 0.30
C ALA A 349 -6.24 15.86 1.77
N THR A 350 -5.32 15.34 2.57
CA THR A 350 -5.16 15.63 4.00
C THR A 350 -3.85 16.37 4.30
N TRP A 351 -3.33 17.10 3.32
CA TRP A 351 -2.04 17.79 3.41
C TRP A 351 -2.01 18.78 4.56
N SER A 352 -1.10 18.59 5.53
CA SER A 352 -0.98 19.44 6.71
C SER A 352 0.33 20.24 6.78
N LEU A 353 1.28 19.97 5.85
CA LEU A 353 2.57 20.66 5.83
C LEU A 353 2.41 22.10 5.33
N THR A 354 3.15 23.03 5.91
CA THR A 354 3.00 24.47 5.68
C THR A 354 4.15 25.11 4.92
N LYS A 355 5.36 24.54 5.01
CA LYS A 355 6.57 25.09 4.39
C LYS A 355 6.93 24.38 3.09
N TRP A 356 6.54 23.14 2.93
CA TRP A 356 6.65 22.39 1.70
C TRP A 356 5.26 22.17 1.11
N THR A 357 5.02 22.69 -0.08
CA THR A 357 3.67 22.74 -0.66
C THR A 357 3.33 21.48 -1.46
N VAL A 358 2.05 21.27 -1.75
CA VAL A 358 1.60 20.19 -2.66
C VAL A 358 2.23 20.35 -4.06
N ASP A 359 2.45 21.59 -4.53
CA ASP A 359 3.09 21.82 -5.83
C ASP A 359 4.57 21.41 -5.81
N ASP A 360 5.30 21.69 -4.72
CA ASP A 360 6.69 21.24 -4.53
C ASP A 360 6.75 19.72 -4.50
N TYR A 361 5.83 19.09 -3.77
CA TYR A 361 5.69 17.62 -3.71
C TYR A 361 5.43 17.04 -5.10
N ASN A 362 4.45 17.57 -5.83
CA ASN A 362 4.12 17.08 -7.17
C ASN A 362 5.30 17.23 -8.14
N ALA A 363 6.06 18.32 -8.04
CA ALA A 363 7.27 18.53 -8.84
C ALA A 363 8.36 17.49 -8.53
N MET A 364 8.50 17.08 -7.27
CA MET A 364 9.44 16.02 -6.87
C MET A 364 8.97 14.64 -7.30
N LEU A 365 7.68 14.33 -7.10
CA LEU A 365 7.08 13.08 -7.54
C LEU A 365 7.21 12.90 -9.07
N ALA A 366 7.03 13.98 -9.84
CA ALA A 366 7.20 13.95 -11.28
C ALA A 366 8.65 13.59 -11.68
N LYS A 367 9.66 14.09 -10.96
CA LYS A 367 11.08 13.74 -11.18
C LYS A 367 11.37 12.26 -10.85
N MET A 368 10.70 11.68 -9.88
CA MET A 368 10.78 10.24 -9.61
C MET A 368 10.12 9.44 -10.74
N ALA A 369 8.95 9.90 -11.20
CA ALA A 369 8.19 9.23 -12.25
C ALA A 369 8.91 9.22 -13.61
N ASP A 370 9.60 10.31 -13.98
CA ASP A 370 10.38 10.42 -15.23
C ASP A 370 11.82 9.88 -15.12
N GLY A 371 12.25 9.48 -13.89
CA GLY A 371 13.56 8.92 -13.62
C GLY A 371 14.70 9.94 -13.49
N SER A 372 14.41 11.23 -13.46
CA SER A 372 15.43 12.28 -13.22
C SER A 372 15.86 12.37 -11.76
N LEU A 373 15.02 11.87 -10.84
CA LEU A 373 15.36 11.62 -9.44
C LEU A 373 15.27 10.12 -9.17
N VAL A 374 16.40 9.49 -8.96
CA VAL A 374 16.49 8.06 -8.60
C VAL A 374 16.81 7.95 -7.12
N VAL A 375 15.98 7.22 -6.39
CA VAL A 375 16.22 6.86 -4.99
C VAL A 375 16.87 5.48 -4.96
N ASP A 376 17.97 5.33 -4.22
CA ASP A 376 18.67 4.04 -4.09
C ASP A 376 17.83 3.09 -3.23
N ASN A 377 17.59 1.88 -3.72
CA ASN A 377 16.85 0.83 -3.01
C ASN A 377 17.76 -0.21 -2.30
N ASP A 378 19.07 -0.07 -2.43
CA ASP A 378 20.05 -0.94 -1.78
C ASP A 378 20.25 -0.52 -0.32
N TYR A 379 19.31 -0.91 0.53
CA TYR A 379 19.29 -0.57 1.95
C TYR A 379 20.47 -1.19 2.76
N SER A 380 21.30 -2.04 2.15
CA SER A 380 22.56 -2.47 2.77
C SER A 380 23.56 -1.31 2.95
N LYS A 381 23.32 -0.19 2.25
CA LYS A 381 24.11 1.05 2.34
C LYS A 381 23.58 2.03 3.41
N LEU A 382 22.64 1.60 4.26
CA LEU A 382 22.10 2.45 5.32
C LEU A 382 23.23 2.92 6.25
N ASP A 383 23.51 4.21 6.26
CA ASP A 383 24.56 4.84 7.08
C ASP A 383 24.28 6.33 7.29
N SER A 384 25.04 6.96 8.17
CA SER A 384 25.11 8.41 8.31
C SER A 384 25.63 9.07 7.03
N THR A 385 25.23 10.33 6.86
CA THR A 385 25.74 11.17 5.76
C THR A 385 26.36 12.45 6.32
N ASP A 386 26.91 13.31 5.45
CA ASP A 386 27.45 14.61 5.90
C ASP A 386 26.37 15.47 6.56
N SER A 387 25.10 15.32 6.21
CA SER A 387 23.99 16.16 6.70
C SER A 387 23.10 15.46 7.72
N LEU A 388 23.21 14.13 7.88
CA LEU A 388 22.39 13.35 8.77
C LEU A 388 23.23 12.37 9.59
N THR A 389 23.10 12.45 10.91
CA THR A 389 23.66 11.47 11.86
C THR A 389 22.62 10.40 12.18
N LEU A 390 22.94 9.15 11.87
CA LEU A 390 22.07 7.99 12.12
C LEU A 390 22.48 7.30 13.42
N ASN A 391 21.57 7.26 14.39
CA ASN A 391 21.74 6.58 15.67
C ASN A 391 21.01 5.24 15.64
N LEU A 392 21.73 4.14 15.36
CA LEU A 392 21.15 2.80 15.37
C LEU A 392 20.91 2.32 16.79
N VAL A 393 19.64 2.25 17.20
CA VAL A 393 19.20 1.75 18.52
C VAL A 393 18.93 0.25 18.41
N LYS A 394 19.75 -0.55 19.15
CA LYS A 394 19.77 -2.02 19.13
C LYS A 394 19.33 -2.57 20.47
#